data_a3e42c8d3b62e4a590aec9194d87ced1
#
_entry.id   a3e42c8d3b62e4a590aec9194d87ced1
#
_cell.length_a   1.000
_cell.length_b   1.000
_cell.length_c   1.000
_cell.angle_alpha   90.00
_cell.angle_beta   90.00
_cell.angle_gamma   90.00
#
_symmetry.space_group_name_H-M   'P 1'
#
loop_
_entity.id
_entity.type
_entity.pdbx_description
1 polymer ?
#
loop_
_entity_poly.entity_id
_entity_poly.type
_entity_poly.pdbx_seq_one_letter_code
_entity_poly.pdbx_strand_id
1 'polypeptide(L)'
;MKDAEDALPARIPIFPLSGVLLLPDAKLPLNIFEPRYLDMVRDAMAGDRVIGMIQPRPKTSPGLARSPSLLAEVEKPAVYGIGGAGRITAFEETKDNRFEITLTGLSRFAIIEELAVTTRYRQVMADWDRFAGDRWAEEEATGVDRSRLLTALRAYLELARIPAEWETIAKAETSSLITSLAMICPFGPSEKQALLEAHDLFERSRIMTALVEMSLLHRASGGGEDDDDDGDHRIH
;
A
#
# COMPACT_ATOMS: atom_id res chain seq x y z
N MET A 1 -15.95 19.30 -21.98
CA MET A 1 -16.75 18.28 -21.29
C MET A 1 -15.89 17.11 -20.76
N LYS A 2 -14.56 17.31 -20.59
CA LYS A 2 -13.63 16.33 -19.97
C LYS A 2 -13.45 16.57 -18.47
N ASP A 3 -13.81 17.74 -17.98
CA ASP A 3 -13.42 18.22 -16.65
C ASP A 3 -14.27 17.67 -15.47
N ALA A 4 -15.42 17.05 -15.74
CA ALA A 4 -16.29 16.52 -14.67
C ALA A 4 -15.96 15.07 -14.27
N GLU A 5 -15.35 14.27 -15.16
CA GLU A 5 -14.93 12.89 -14.86
C GLU A 5 -13.59 12.81 -14.14
N ASP A 6 -12.82 13.89 -14.13
CA ASP A 6 -11.49 13.97 -13.51
C ASP A 6 -11.49 14.54 -12.10
N ALA A 7 -12.61 15.07 -11.60
CA ALA A 7 -12.68 15.59 -10.24
C ALA A 7 -12.63 14.46 -9.23
N LEU A 8 -11.64 14.48 -8.33
CA LEU A 8 -11.58 13.52 -7.23
C LEU A 8 -12.57 13.92 -6.12
N PRO A 9 -13.30 12.95 -5.52
CA PRO A 9 -14.28 13.25 -4.49
C PRO A 9 -13.59 13.75 -3.20
N ALA A 10 -14.13 14.80 -2.59
CA ALA A 10 -13.61 15.31 -1.33
C ALA A 10 -13.75 14.31 -0.18
N ARG A 11 -14.81 13.48 -0.21
CA ARG A 11 -15.06 12.43 0.78
C ARG A 11 -14.83 11.07 0.15
N ILE A 12 -13.99 10.25 0.78
CA ILE A 12 -13.70 8.89 0.32
C ILE A 12 -13.78 7.87 1.45
N PRO A 13 -14.21 6.63 1.16
CA PRO A 13 -14.02 5.50 2.05
C PRO A 13 -12.54 5.15 2.13
N ILE A 14 -12.07 4.73 3.30
CA ILE A 14 -10.70 4.25 3.47
C ILE A 14 -10.66 2.78 3.86
N PHE A 15 -9.69 2.07 3.28
CA PHE A 15 -9.41 0.67 3.56
C PHE A 15 -8.04 0.56 4.28
N PRO A 16 -8.04 0.44 5.62
CA PRO A 16 -6.82 0.19 6.37
C PRO A 16 -6.30 -1.23 6.11
N LEU A 17 -5.15 -1.33 5.44
CA LEU A 17 -4.52 -2.61 5.13
C LEU A 17 -3.01 -2.51 5.31
N SER A 18 -2.48 -3.33 6.25
CA SER A 18 -1.06 -3.31 6.59
C SER A 18 -0.19 -3.88 5.47
N GLY A 19 0.95 -3.23 5.21
CA GLY A 19 1.92 -3.72 4.24
C GLY A 19 1.52 -3.53 2.78
N VAL A 20 0.37 -2.89 2.51
CA VAL A 20 -0.10 -2.61 1.15
C VAL A 20 -0.08 -1.12 0.89
N LEU A 21 0.45 -0.70 -0.24
CA LEU A 21 0.36 0.67 -0.73
C LEU A 21 -0.17 0.70 -2.17
N LEU A 22 -0.72 1.82 -2.58
CA LEU A 22 -1.18 2.06 -3.93
C LEU A 22 -0.62 3.40 -4.41
N LEU A 23 0.20 3.33 -5.45
CA LEU A 23 0.76 4.49 -6.14
C LEU A 23 -0.05 4.82 -7.40
N PRO A 24 0.04 6.06 -7.93
CA PRO A 24 -0.61 6.42 -9.18
C PRO A 24 -0.28 5.44 -10.31
N ASP A 25 -1.25 5.21 -11.20
CA ASP A 25 -1.20 4.31 -12.36
C ASP A 25 -0.96 2.81 -12.07
N ALA A 26 -0.64 2.47 -10.83
CA ALA A 26 -0.44 1.08 -10.44
C ALA A 26 -1.77 0.33 -10.26
N LYS A 27 -1.73 -0.99 -10.44
CA LYS A 27 -2.88 -1.88 -10.25
C LYS A 27 -2.72 -2.69 -8.97
N LEU A 28 -3.78 -2.71 -8.16
CA LEU A 28 -3.85 -3.46 -6.92
C LEU A 28 -5.06 -4.41 -6.95
N PRO A 29 -4.85 -5.70 -7.18
CA PRO A 29 -5.91 -6.69 -7.02
C PRO A 29 -6.18 -6.95 -5.54
N LEU A 30 -7.46 -7.02 -5.17
CA LEU A 30 -7.92 -7.25 -3.80
C LEU A 30 -9.04 -8.29 -3.79
N ASN A 31 -8.99 -9.18 -2.79
CA ASN A 31 -10.08 -10.10 -2.48
C ASN A 31 -10.78 -9.62 -1.20
N ILE A 32 -12.04 -9.23 -1.33
CA ILE A 32 -12.84 -8.61 -0.27
C ILE A 32 -13.82 -9.63 0.27
N PHE A 33 -13.75 -9.91 1.58
CA PHE A 33 -14.62 -10.89 2.24
C PHE A 33 -15.19 -10.41 3.58
N GLU A 34 -14.59 -9.40 4.21
CA GLU A 34 -15.11 -8.84 5.45
C GLU A 34 -16.41 -8.04 5.18
N PRO A 35 -17.51 -8.26 5.94
CA PRO A 35 -18.78 -7.60 5.69
C PRO A 35 -18.70 -6.07 5.59
N ARG A 36 -17.90 -5.42 6.44
CA ARG A 36 -17.72 -3.97 6.41
C ARG A 36 -17.08 -3.47 5.10
N TYR A 37 -16.21 -4.25 4.50
CA TYR A 37 -15.56 -3.89 3.23
C TYR A 37 -16.37 -4.32 2.01
N LEU A 38 -17.22 -5.34 2.13
CA LEU A 38 -18.24 -5.63 1.12
C LEU A 38 -19.22 -4.45 1.00
N ASP A 39 -19.68 -3.91 2.15
CA ASP A 39 -20.55 -2.73 2.17
C ASP A 39 -19.82 -1.51 1.54
N MET A 40 -18.54 -1.31 1.90
CA MET A 40 -17.70 -0.24 1.33
C MET A 40 -17.61 -0.31 -0.20
N VAL A 41 -17.36 -1.50 -0.74
CA VAL A 41 -17.23 -1.69 -2.20
C VAL A 41 -18.57 -1.48 -2.89
N ARG A 42 -19.70 -1.97 -2.32
CA ARG A 42 -21.05 -1.72 -2.88
C ARG A 42 -21.34 -0.22 -2.95
N ASP A 43 -21.08 0.50 -1.87
CA ASP A 43 -21.32 1.94 -1.80
C ASP A 43 -20.39 2.70 -2.77
N ALA A 44 -19.11 2.32 -2.85
CA ALA A 44 -18.18 2.90 -3.80
C ALA A 44 -18.61 2.66 -5.25
N MET A 45 -19.09 1.44 -5.59
CA MET A 45 -19.59 1.11 -6.93
C MET A 45 -20.84 1.91 -7.32
N ALA A 46 -21.66 2.30 -6.34
CA ALA A 46 -22.84 3.15 -6.55
C ALA A 46 -22.49 4.65 -6.71
N GLY A 47 -21.25 5.04 -6.38
CA GLY A 47 -20.77 6.43 -6.45
C GLY A 47 -19.56 6.60 -7.36
N ASP A 48 -18.51 7.26 -6.85
CA ASP A 48 -17.31 7.65 -7.62
C ASP A 48 -16.35 6.49 -7.93
N ARG A 49 -16.60 5.30 -7.36
CA ARG A 49 -15.77 4.11 -7.44
C ARG A 49 -14.35 4.30 -6.88
N VAL A 50 -14.15 5.25 -5.99
CA VAL A 50 -12.87 5.59 -5.40
C VAL A 50 -12.77 5.01 -3.98
N ILE A 51 -11.65 4.35 -3.69
CA ILE A 51 -11.29 3.84 -2.36
C ILE A 51 -9.86 4.29 -2.03
N GLY A 52 -9.67 4.82 -0.82
CA GLY A 52 -8.35 5.17 -0.29
C GLY A 52 -7.73 3.98 0.43
N MET A 53 -6.59 3.50 -0.04
CA MET A 53 -5.74 2.55 0.68
C MET A 53 -4.89 3.30 1.69
N ILE A 54 -4.89 2.84 2.95
CA ILE A 54 -4.16 3.50 4.01
C ILE A 54 -3.52 2.50 4.95
N GLN A 55 -2.34 2.82 5.47
CA GLN A 55 -1.69 1.93 6.41
C GLN A 55 -2.13 2.20 7.85
N PRO A 56 -2.44 1.15 8.65
CA PRO A 56 -2.53 1.30 10.09
C PRO A 56 -1.16 1.65 10.67
N ARG A 57 -1.14 2.54 11.65
CA ARG A 57 0.09 2.81 12.42
C ARG A 57 0.41 1.62 13.32
N PRO A 58 1.68 1.22 13.42
CA PRO A 58 2.10 0.23 14.41
C PRO A 58 1.64 0.70 15.80
N LYS A 59 1.10 -0.20 16.60
CA LYS A 59 0.86 0.11 18.02
C LYS A 59 2.22 0.37 18.65
N THR A 60 2.49 1.60 19.04
CA THR A 60 3.63 1.89 19.92
C THR A 60 3.43 1.08 21.18
N SER A 61 4.42 0.23 21.51
CA SER A 61 4.36 -0.67 22.68
C SER A 61 3.94 0.06 23.95
N PRO A 62 3.14 -0.56 24.81
CA PRO A 62 2.48 0.11 25.92
C PRO A 62 3.47 0.40 27.03
N GLY A 63 3.72 1.67 27.26
CA GLY A 63 3.98 2.09 28.63
C GLY A 63 2.71 1.91 29.43
N LEU A 64 2.72 0.96 30.38
CA LEU A 64 1.70 0.70 31.41
C LEU A 64 0.27 0.41 30.88
N ALA A 65 -0.05 -0.85 30.89
CA ALA A 65 -1.39 -1.37 30.67
C ALA A 65 -2.39 -0.66 31.58
N ARG A 66 -3.25 0.16 31.00
CA ARG A 66 -4.52 0.52 31.64
C ARG A 66 -5.38 -0.73 31.61
N SER A 67 -5.95 -1.05 32.76
CA SER A 67 -6.87 -2.19 32.97
C SER A 67 -7.90 -2.28 31.84
N PRO A 68 -8.26 -3.51 31.40
CA PRO A 68 -9.30 -3.68 30.39
C PRO A 68 -10.62 -3.15 30.96
N SER A 69 -11.08 -2.03 30.43
CA SER A 69 -12.44 -1.58 30.61
C SER A 69 -13.36 -2.61 29.95
N LEU A 70 -14.38 -3.06 30.68
CA LEU A 70 -15.38 -4.03 30.24
C LEU A 70 -16.26 -3.53 29.06
N LEU A 71 -15.99 -2.32 28.57
CA LEU A 71 -16.57 -1.71 27.37
C LEU A 71 -15.41 -1.41 26.39
N ALA A 72 -14.70 -2.46 25.95
CA ALA A 72 -13.80 -2.32 24.82
C ALA A 72 -14.66 -2.05 23.56
N GLU A 73 -14.98 -0.78 23.31
CA GLU A 73 -15.18 -0.33 21.95
C GLU A 73 -13.99 -0.87 21.15
N VAL A 74 -14.28 -1.56 20.05
CA VAL A 74 -13.24 -2.05 19.13
C VAL A 74 -12.45 -0.83 18.70
N GLU A 75 -11.35 -0.55 19.39
CA GLU A 75 -10.51 0.61 19.13
C GLU A 75 -10.09 0.56 17.67
N LYS A 76 -10.62 1.48 16.88
CA LYS A 76 -10.23 1.61 15.48
C LYS A 76 -8.73 1.91 15.46
N PRO A 77 -7.89 1.09 14.82
CA PRO A 77 -6.45 1.33 14.83
C PRO A 77 -6.15 2.72 14.23
N ALA A 78 -5.22 3.44 14.85
CA ALA A 78 -4.72 4.68 14.25
C ALA A 78 -4.16 4.39 12.86
N VAL A 79 -4.36 5.31 11.93
CA VAL A 79 -3.83 5.21 10.57
C VAL A 79 -2.81 6.31 10.31
N TYR A 80 -1.98 6.13 9.29
CA TYR A 80 -1.12 7.21 8.80
C TYR A 80 -1.97 8.34 8.21
N GLY A 81 -1.39 9.52 8.08
CA GLY A 81 -2.09 10.69 7.54
C GLY A 81 -2.11 10.77 6.02
N ILE A 82 -1.34 9.91 5.34
CA ILE A 82 -1.22 9.88 3.87
C ILE A 82 -1.54 8.48 3.38
N GLY A 83 -2.37 8.39 2.35
CA GLY A 83 -2.77 7.18 1.66
C GLY A 83 -2.68 7.32 0.14
N GLY A 84 -2.90 6.20 -0.56
CA GLY A 84 -3.04 6.17 -2.02
C GLY A 84 -4.48 5.82 -2.41
N ALA A 85 -5.12 6.65 -3.22
CA ALA A 85 -6.47 6.40 -3.69
C ALA A 85 -6.47 5.72 -5.06
N GLY A 86 -7.40 4.79 -5.24
CA GLY A 86 -7.60 4.10 -6.51
C GLY A 86 -9.06 4.02 -6.92
N ARG A 87 -9.28 3.92 -8.22
CA ARG A 87 -10.60 3.67 -8.81
C ARG A 87 -10.78 2.18 -9.03
N ILE A 88 -11.96 1.66 -8.70
CA ILE A 88 -12.34 0.28 -9.04
C ILE A 88 -12.48 0.18 -10.56
N THR A 89 -11.54 -0.52 -11.20
CA THR A 89 -11.50 -0.73 -12.66
C THR A 89 -11.90 -2.13 -13.09
N ALA A 90 -11.89 -3.10 -12.16
CA ALA A 90 -12.47 -4.43 -12.35
C ALA A 90 -13.23 -4.84 -11.08
N PHE A 91 -14.34 -5.52 -11.27
CA PHE A 91 -15.21 -6.03 -10.19
C PHE A 91 -15.81 -7.35 -10.62
N GLU A 92 -15.69 -8.34 -9.76
CA GLU A 92 -16.33 -9.64 -9.90
C GLU A 92 -16.89 -10.09 -8.54
N GLU A 93 -18.14 -10.56 -8.52
CA GLU A 93 -18.71 -11.20 -7.34
C GLU A 93 -18.56 -12.72 -7.47
N THR A 94 -17.89 -13.31 -6.50
CA THR A 94 -17.63 -14.76 -6.48
C THR A 94 -18.82 -15.52 -5.89
N LYS A 95 -18.89 -16.84 -6.15
CA LYS A 95 -20.01 -17.70 -5.69
C LYS A 95 -20.14 -17.81 -4.17
N ASP A 96 -19.09 -17.50 -3.43
CA ASP A 96 -19.00 -17.50 -1.97
C ASP A 96 -19.23 -16.12 -1.33
N ASN A 97 -19.86 -15.20 -2.08
CA ASN A 97 -20.19 -13.83 -1.68
C ASN A 97 -18.96 -12.98 -1.30
N ARG A 98 -17.83 -13.20 -1.96
CA ARG A 98 -16.66 -12.31 -1.90
C ARG A 98 -16.65 -11.42 -3.13
N PHE A 99 -15.87 -10.34 -3.08
CA PHE A 99 -15.62 -9.51 -4.24
C PHE A 99 -14.14 -9.57 -4.62
N GLU A 100 -13.88 -9.86 -5.87
CA GLU A 100 -12.58 -9.65 -6.48
C GLU A 100 -12.60 -8.32 -7.22
N ILE A 101 -11.77 -7.38 -6.77
CA ILE A 101 -11.70 -6.05 -7.37
C ILE A 101 -10.27 -5.73 -7.78
N THR A 102 -10.12 -4.84 -8.76
CA THR A 102 -8.83 -4.21 -9.05
C THR A 102 -8.98 -2.71 -8.88
N LEU A 103 -8.12 -2.13 -8.04
CA LEU A 103 -7.95 -0.70 -7.96
C LEU A 103 -6.85 -0.26 -8.92
N THR A 104 -7.13 0.76 -9.72
CA THR A 104 -6.09 1.50 -10.46
C THR A 104 -5.81 2.80 -9.71
N GLY A 105 -4.56 3.02 -9.34
CA GLY A 105 -4.14 4.20 -8.59
C GLY A 105 -4.45 5.50 -9.33
N LEU A 106 -4.94 6.48 -8.60
CA LEU A 106 -5.32 7.79 -9.12
C LEU A 106 -4.37 8.89 -8.61
N SER A 107 -4.18 8.96 -7.32
CA SER A 107 -3.40 9.97 -6.64
C SER A 107 -3.16 9.56 -5.19
N ARG A 108 -2.11 10.09 -4.59
CA ARG A 108 -1.98 10.12 -3.13
C ARG A 108 -2.95 11.17 -2.56
N PHE A 109 -3.30 11.01 -1.29
CA PHE A 109 -4.12 11.98 -0.56
C PHE A 109 -3.62 12.14 0.87
N ALA A 110 -3.85 13.32 1.44
CA ALA A 110 -3.70 13.52 2.87
C ALA A 110 -5.07 13.51 3.54
N ILE A 111 -5.16 12.99 4.77
CA ILE A 111 -6.38 13.05 5.56
C ILE A 111 -6.48 14.42 6.18
N ILE A 112 -7.56 15.16 5.88
CA ILE A 112 -7.93 16.39 6.59
C ILE A 112 -8.55 16.02 7.93
N GLU A 113 -9.59 15.16 7.89
CA GLU A 113 -10.29 14.68 9.08
C GLU A 113 -10.94 13.31 8.81
N GLU A 114 -11.11 12.51 9.84
CA GLU A 114 -11.94 11.31 9.80
C GLU A 114 -13.39 11.68 10.17
N LEU A 115 -14.31 11.24 9.32
CA LEU A 115 -15.72 11.58 9.47
C LEU A 115 -16.42 10.69 10.49
N ALA A 116 -17.29 11.28 11.30
CA ALA A 116 -18.25 10.55 12.13
C ALA A 116 -19.36 9.99 11.23
N VAL A 117 -19.32 8.69 10.96
CA VAL A 117 -20.25 8.02 10.03
C VAL A 117 -20.94 6.84 10.69
N THR A 118 -22.13 6.48 10.17
CA THR A 118 -22.90 5.31 10.59
C THR A 118 -22.55 4.05 9.80
N THR A 119 -21.76 4.18 8.72
CA THR A 119 -21.29 3.05 7.93
C THR A 119 -20.32 2.17 8.74
N ARG A 120 -20.24 0.88 8.41
CA ARG A 120 -19.35 -0.08 9.08
C ARG A 120 -17.90 0.13 8.72
N TYR A 121 -17.58 0.95 7.72
CA TYR A 121 -16.25 1.30 7.25
C TYR A 121 -15.96 2.77 7.51
N ARG A 122 -14.69 3.11 7.52
CA ARG A 122 -14.19 4.47 7.81
C ARG A 122 -14.26 5.34 6.57
N GLN A 123 -14.48 6.63 6.77
CA GLN A 123 -14.50 7.63 5.71
C GLN A 123 -13.73 8.87 6.17
N VAL A 124 -13.11 9.54 5.22
CA VAL A 124 -12.30 10.74 5.48
C VAL A 124 -12.63 11.85 4.49
N MET A 125 -12.34 13.09 4.91
CA MET A 125 -12.16 14.20 3.99
C MET A 125 -10.71 14.15 3.49
N ALA A 126 -10.55 14.08 2.19
CA ALA A 126 -9.26 13.97 1.52
C ALA A 126 -8.78 15.32 1.00
N ASP A 127 -7.52 15.63 1.24
CA ASP A 127 -6.78 16.72 0.59
C ASP A 127 -5.97 16.12 -0.57
N TRP A 128 -6.26 16.58 -1.76
CA TRP A 128 -5.59 16.17 -3.01
C TRP A 128 -4.52 17.17 -3.45
N ASP A 129 -4.60 18.41 -2.98
CA ASP A 129 -3.76 19.52 -3.46
C ASP A 129 -2.30 19.29 -3.14
N ARG A 130 -2.02 18.63 -2.01
CA ARG A 130 -0.67 18.24 -1.62
C ARG A 130 0.02 17.35 -2.65
N PHE A 131 -0.75 16.58 -3.41
CA PHE A 131 -0.29 15.62 -4.41
C PHE A 131 -0.85 15.89 -5.80
N ALA A 132 -1.14 17.14 -6.12
CA ALA A 132 -1.71 17.54 -7.41
C ALA A 132 -0.85 17.07 -8.59
N GLY A 133 0.47 16.99 -8.42
CA GLY A 133 1.40 16.47 -9.42
C GLY A 133 1.17 15.00 -9.82
N ASP A 134 0.63 14.18 -8.92
CA ASP A 134 0.38 12.75 -9.20
C ASP A 134 -0.59 12.50 -10.38
N ARG A 135 -1.36 13.51 -10.75
CA ARG A 135 -2.42 13.39 -11.77
C ARG A 135 -2.01 13.85 -13.17
N TRP A 136 -0.94 14.65 -13.25
CA TRP A 136 -0.63 15.40 -14.47
C TRP A 136 0.81 15.25 -14.91
N ALA A 137 1.70 14.82 -14.05
CA ALA A 137 3.12 14.70 -14.34
C ALA A 137 3.47 13.23 -14.61
N GLU A 138 4.06 12.97 -15.76
CA GLU A 138 4.93 11.81 -15.89
C GLU A 138 6.09 12.05 -14.93
N GLU A 139 6.27 11.18 -13.92
CA GLU A 139 7.39 11.29 -12.99
C GLU A 139 8.70 11.12 -13.79
N GLU A 140 9.40 12.23 -14.02
CA GLU A 140 10.70 12.18 -14.69
C GLU A 140 11.71 11.41 -13.84
N ALA A 141 12.40 10.46 -14.47
CA ALA A 141 13.46 9.67 -13.82
C ALA A 141 14.79 10.43 -13.68
N THR A 142 14.75 11.77 -13.72
CA THR A 142 15.92 12.64 -13.67
C THR A 142 16.67 12.44 -12.34
N GLY A 143 17.97 12.16 -12.42
CA GLY A 143 18.83 11.95 -11.25
C GLY A 143 18.72 10.58 -10.61
N VAL A 144 17.83 9.70 -11.03
CA VAL A 144 17.72 8.33 -10.50
C VAL A 144 18.95 7.51 -10.88
N ASP A 145 19.66 6.98 -9.88
CA ASP A 145 20.74 6.01 -10.08
C ASP A 145 20.17 4.61 -10.30
N ARG A 146 19.63 4.42 -11.51
CA ARG A 146 19.06 3.14 -11.93
C ARG A 146 20.07 1.99 -11.83
N SER A 147 21.34 2.26 -12.12
CA SER A 147 22.40 1.24 -12.13
C SER A 147 22.61 0.67 -10.73
N ARG A 148 22.70 1.54 -9.72
CA ARG A 148 22.81 1.16 -8.32
C ARG A 148 21.59 0.38 -7.85
N LEU A 149 20.39 0.86 -8.17
CA LEU A 149 19.13 0.18 -7.82
C LEU A 149 19.10 -1.24 -8.40
N LEU A 150 19.40 -1.41 -9.69
CA LEU A 150 19.39 -2.73 -10.34
C LEU A 150 20.46 -3.66 -9.77
N THR A 151 21.64 -3.15 -9.43
CA THR A 151 22.72 -3.93 -8.80
C THR A 151 22.29 -4.44 -7.41
N ALA A 152 21.74 -3.56 -6.57
CA ALA A 152 21.23 -3.92 -5.26
C ALA A 152 20.06 -4.92 -5.34
N LEU A 153 19.12 -4.67 -6.25
CA LEU A 153 17.96 -5.54 -6.47
C LEU A 153 18.37 -6.93 -6.91
N ARG A 154 19.34 -7.04 -7.84
CA ARG A 154 19.86 -8.32 -8.29
C ARG A 154 20.42 -9.13 -7.14
N ALA A 155 21.33 -8.54 -6.36
CA ALA A 155 21.93 -9.18 -5.20
C ALA A 155 20.87 -9.61 -4.16
N TYR A 156 19.84 -8.78 -3.93
CA TYR A 156 18.73 -9.09 -3.03
C TYR A 156 17.93 -10.30 -3.50
N LEU A 157 17.53 -10.34 -4.77
CA LEU A 157 16.72 -11.44 -5.32
C LEU A 157 17.52 -12.75 -5.38
N GLU A 158 18.80 -12.70 -5.71
CA GLU A 158 19.70 -13.86 -5.68
C GLU A 158 19.84 -14.42 -4.25
N LEU A 159 20.08 -13.56 -3.26
CA LEU A 159 20.20 -13.96 -1.86
C LEU A 159 18.88 -14.49 -1.29
N ALA A 160 17.75 -13.90 -1.70
CA ALA A 160 16.41 -14.33 -1.31
C ALA A 160 15.93 -15.57 -2.07
N ARG A 161 16.70 -16.07 -3.06
CA ARG A 161 16.32 -17.17 -3.97
C ARG A 161 14.99 -16.93 -4.70
N ILE A 162 14.70 -15.67 -5.01
CA ILE A 162 13.50 -15.28 -5.76
C ILE A 162 13.86 -15.28 -7.25
N PRO A 163 13.20 -16.11 -8.08
CA PRO A 163 13.44 -16.10 -9.51
C PRO A 163 12.99 -14.78 -10.14
N ALA A 164 13.80 -14.22 -11.03
CA ALA A 164 13.51 -12.96 -11.67
C ALA A 164 13.86 -12.99 -13.17
N GLU A 165 12.99 -12.43 -13.99
CA GLU A 165 13.23 -12.26 -15.42
C GLU A 165 14.01 -10.95 -15.67
N TRP A 166 15.34 -11.05 -15.58
CA TRP A 166 16.24 -9.89 -15.66
C TRP A 166 16.11 -9.09 -16.95
N GLU A 167 15.82 -9.72 -18.07
CA GLU A 167 15.61 -9.03 -19.33
C GLU A 167 14.40 -8.08 -19.28
N THR A 168 13.33 -8.54 -18.65
CA THR A 168 12.11 -7.75 -18.43
C THR A 168 12.37 -6.59 -17.48
N ILE A 169 13.04 -6.85 -16.35
CA ILE A 169 13.40 -5.82 -15.36
C ILE A 169 14.31 -4.76 -15.96
N ALA A 170 15.33 -5.18 -16.71
CA ALA A 170 16.29 -4.26 -17.31
C ALA A 170 15.69 -3.35 -18.38
N LYS A 171 14.65 -3.83 -19.08
CA LYS A 171 13.94 -3.08 -20.15
C LYS A 171 12.78 -2.24 -19.61
N ALA A 172 12.32 -2.48 -18.38
CA ALA A 172 11.21 -1.75 -17.80
C ALA A 172 11.54 -0.25 -17.69
N GLU A 173 10.56 0.58 -17.91
CA GLU A 173 10.67 2.02 -17.69
C GLU A 173 10.97 2.28 -16.19
N THR A 174 11.78 3.31 -15.90
CA THR A 174 12.31 3.50 -14.52
C THR A 174 11.23 3.83 -13.50
N SER A 175 10.25 4.66 -13.84
CA SER A 175 9.16 5.03 -12.93
C SER A 175 8.27 3.81 -12.65
N SER A 176 7.90 3.07 -13.69
CA SER A 176 7.12 1.84 -13.59
C SER A 176 7.81 0.76 -12.77
N LEU A 177 9.14 0.63 -12.91
CA LEU A 177 9.93 -0.31 -12.13
C LEU A 177 9.91 0.05 -10.64
N ILE A 178 10.21 1.31 -10.30
CA ILE A 178 10.25 1.77 -8.90
C ILE A 178 8.86 1.66 -8.26
N THR A 179 7.80 2.02 -8.97
CA THR A 179 6.41 1.88 -8.53
C THR A 179 6.06 0.42 -8.25
N SER A 180 6.38 -0.48 -9.17
CA SER A 180 6.13 -1.91 -8.99
C SER A 180 6.90 -2.48 -7.80
N LEU A 181 8.19 -2.15 -7.67
CA LEU A 181 9.02 -2.60 -6.54
C LEU A 181 8.49 -2.09 -5.21
N ALA A 182 8.07 -0.82 -5.12
CA ALA A 182 7.48 -0.26 -3.91
C ALA A 182 6.24 -1.04 -3.47
N MET A 183 5.44 -1.52 -4.41
CA MET A 183 4.22 -2.27 -4.11
C MET A 183 4.49 -3.73 -3.74
N ILE A 184 5.36 -4.43 -4.47
CA ILE A 184 5.54 -5.90 -4.34
C ILE A 184 6.63 -6.31 -3.35
N CYS A 185 7.67 -5.48 -3.12
CA CYS A 185 8.71 -5.84 -2.16
C CYS A 185 8.12 -6.01 -0.74
N PRO A 186 8.56 -7.02 0.02
CA PRO A 186 8.03 -7.33 1.34
C PRO A 186 8.64 -6.43 2.42
N PHE A 187 8.54 -5.11 2.20
CA PHE A 187 8.94 -4.12 3.18
C PHE A 187 7.91 -3.98 4.29
N GLY A 188 8.38 -3.59 5.48
CA GLY A 188 7.50 -3.33 6.61
C GLY A 188 6.56 -2.12 6.38
N PRO A 189 5.48 -1.99 7.17
CA PRO A 189 4.51 -0.91 6.99
C PRO A 189 5.11 0.49 7.03
N SER A 190 6.07 0.75 7.92
CA SER A 190 6.75 2.05 8.03
C SER A 190 7.62 2.35 6.82
N GLU A 191 8.29 1.34 6.27
CA GLU A 191 9.13 1.44 5.07
C GLU A 191 8.27 1.71 3.83
N LYS A 192 7.17 0.98 3.69
CA LYS A 192 6.18 1.22 2.63
C LYS A 192 5.55 2.61 2.75
N GLN A 193 5.30 3.07 3.97
CA GLN A 193 4.80 4.42 4.20
C GLN A 193 5.82 5.48 3.74
N ALA A 194 7.10 5.30 4.03
CA ALA A 194 8.15 6.20 3.55
C ALA A 194 8.22 6.26 2.02
N LEU A 195 8.07 5.10 1.35
CA LEU A 195 8.01 5.05 -0.13
C LEU A 195 6.77 5.76 -0.70
N LEU A 196 5.62 5.67 -0.02
CA LEU A 196 4.40 6.38 -0.40
C LEU A 196 4.54 7.89 -0.22
N GLU A 197 5.16 8.33 0.89
CA GLU A 197 5.31 9.73 1.25
C GLU A 197 6.44 10.44 0.50
N ALA A 198 7.32 9.73 -0.19
CA ALA A 198 8.40 10.30 -0.99
C ALA A 198 7.88 11.41 -1.92
N HIS A 199 8.55 12.56 -1.91
CA HIS A 199 8.10 13.75 -2.64
C HIS A 199 8.01 13.50 -4.14
N ASP A 200 9.01 12.84 -4.70
CA ASP A 200 9.16 12.55 -6.13
C ASP A 200 9.79 11.17 -6.38
N LEU A 201 9.94 10.82 -7.64
CA LEU A 201 10.55 9.56 -8.06
C LEU A 201 12.01 9.44 -7.62
N PHE A 202 12.76 10.54 -7.63
CA PHE A 202 14.17 10.55 -7.21
C PHE A 202 14.29 10.18 -5.72
N GLU A 203 13.52 10.80 -4.85
CA GLU A 203 13.50 10.47 -3.42
C GLU A 203 13.02 9.04 -3.19
N ARG A 204 11.94 8.62 -3.86
CA ARG A 204 11.42 7.25 -3.77
C ARG A 204 12.46 6.23 -4.20
N SER A 205 13.23 6.51 -5.26
CA SER A 205 14.31 5.62 -5.72
C SER A 205 15.43 5.50 -4.71
N ARG A 206 15.81 6.59 -4.04
CA ARG A 206 16.83 6.59 -2.98
C ARG A 206 16.38 5.78 -1.76
N ILE A 207 15.14 5.97 -1.31
CA ILE A 207 14.56 5.18 -0.22
C ILE A 207 14.52 3.70 -0.62
N MET A 208 14.04 3.38 -1.81
CA MET A 208 13.98 2.01 -2.33
C MET A 208 15.36 1.36 -2.33
N THR A 209 16.36 2.01 -2.88
CA THR A 209 17.73 1.48 -2.95
C THR A 209 18.29 1.22 -1.55
N ALA A 210 18.10 2.18 -0.63
CA ALA A 210 18.54 2.02 0.75
C ALA A 210 17.87 0.84 1.46
N LEU A 211 16.55 0.66 1.28
CA LEU A 211 15.81 -0.46 1.87
C LEU A 211 16.29 -1.82 1.33
N VAL A 212 16.54 -1.90 0.03
CA VAL A 212 17.10 -3.12 -0.59
C VAL A 212 18.49 -3.42 -0.06
N GLU A 213 19.39 -2.41 0.02
CA GLU A 213 20.75 -2.54 0.56
C GLU A 213 20.73 -2.95 2.05
N MET A 214 19.85 -2.35 2.86
CA MET A 214 19.68 -2.74 4.27
C MET A 214 19.21 -4.18 4.41
N SER A 215 18.26 -4.61 3.58
CA SER A 215 17.77 -5.99 3.56
C SER A 215 18.88 -6.99 3.19
N LEU A 216 19.78 -6.62 2.29
CA LEU A 216 20.97 -7.41 1.96
C LEU A 216 21.91 -7.55 3.15
N LEU A 217 22.21 -6.45 3.85
CA LEU A 217 23.08 -6.46 5.02
C LEU A 217 22.50 -7.32 6.15
N HIS A 218 21.19 -7.21 6.41
CA HIS A 218 20.53 -8.04 7.42
C HIS A 218 20.65 -9.53 7.13
N ARG A 219 20.38 -9.94 5.90
CA ARG A 219 20.50 -11.35 5.49
C ARG A 219 21.94 -11.85 5.48
N ALA A 220 22.89 -11.01 5.07
CA ALA A 220 24.32 -11.35 5.08
C ALA A 220 24.89 -11.48 6.50
N SER A 221 24.33 -10.78 7.48
CA SER A 221 24.74 -10.81 8.89
C SER A 221 24.20 -12.02 9.67
N GLY A 222 23.50 -12.95 9.03
CA GLY A 222 22.98 -14.16 9.69
C GLY A 222 21.68 -13.93 10.47
N GLY A 223 20.91 -12.88 10.15
CA GLY A 223 19.58 -12.62 10.69
C GLY A 223 18.48 -13.52 10.09
N GLY A 224 18.83 -14.74 9.72
CA GLY A 224 17.88 -15.77 9.29
C GLY A 224 17.70 -16.77 10.43
N GLU A 225 16.92 -16.43 11.45
CA GLU A 225 16.26 -17.45 12.24
C GLU A 225 15.12 -17.97 11.38
N ASP A 226 15.32 -19.18 10.87
CA ASP A 226 14.29 -19.98 10.25
C ASP A 226 13.22 -20.24 11.35
N ASP A 227 12.08 -19.56 11.26
CA ASP A 227 10.85 -19.97 11.94
C ASP A 227 10.31 -21.23 11.24
N ASP A 228 11.08 -22.32 11.29
CA ASP A 228 10.57 -23.68 11.09
C ASP A 228 9.92 -24.13 12.42
N ASP A 229 8.77 -23.57 12.73
CA ASP A 229 7.84 -24.18 13.70
C ASP A 229 7.08 -25.31 13.00
N ASP A 230 7.79 -26.42 12.84
CA ASP A 230 7.25 -27.70 12.37
C ASP A 230 6.53 -28.38 13.56
N GLY A 231 5.34 -27.82 13.85
CA GLY A 231 4.43 -28.35 14.87
C GLY A 231 3.90 -29.74 14.52
N ASP A 232 4.67 -30.77 14.80
CA ASP A 232 4.25 -32.18 14.84
C ASP A 232 3.05 -32.36 15.80
N HIS A 233 1.83 -32.24 15.32
CA HIS A 233 0.64 -32.70 16.00
C HIS A 233 0.34 -34.15 15.60
N ARG A 234 1.04 -35.08 16.26
CA ARG A 234 0.56 -36.48 16.33
C ARG A 234 -0.70 -36.54 17.17
N ILE A 235 -1.75 -36.95 16.50
CA ILE A 235 -3.04 -37.37 17.10
C ILE A 235 -2.86 -38.67 17.91
N HIS A 236 -3.35 -38.65 19.11
CA HIS A 236 -3.85 -39.85 19.83
C HIS A 236 -5.24 -39.59 20.33
#